data_50b5d2f39df2bd0c25379c17de856d03
#
_entry.id   50b5d2f39df2bd0c25379c17de856d03
#
_cell.length_a   1.000
_cell.length_b   1.000
_cell.length_c   1.000
_cell.angle_alpha   90.00
_cell.angle_beta   90.00
_cell.angle_gamma   90.00
#
_symmetry.space_group_name_H-M   'P 1'
#
loop_
_entity.id
_entity.type
_entity.pdbx_description
1 polymer ?
#
loop_
_entity_poly.entity_id
_entity_poly.type
_entity_poly.pdbx_seq_one_letter_code
_entity_poly.pdbx_strand_id
1 'polypeptide(L)'
;MERMWSRWFAVLSALVIAMPAVPRSRPRYGGTLRVEVRADIETADPPASGRGLPDLAGEFTITRWEAGRRAVYSANESAVGRPFLDSVEIQLARPLREQAIDLDLGRADVVELGPNELRRVAAGRKTWTSAPVHVVALVFAARVTDARVREALALAVDRSAIHNVLLQRQGEISGALLPQWLSGYAFLFSTAVDLPKARSLAAGLSPAARVLSLGFEDARLRPIADRVALNARDAGLAVSVGTSNGDVRLVEARIESADPARALSGVAKALSLGEPAHADSPESLYAFERALLDGYRAVPLFHLPDVYGVGARVKGPPGVTSLGEWRFGDLWLEGNRP
;
A
#
# COMPACT_ATOMS: atom_id res chain seq x y z
N MET A 1 -74.77 8.76 18.03
CA MET A 1 -73.61 9.22 17.24
C MET A 1 -72.35 8.49 17.71
N GLU A 2 -72.45 7.18 17.76
CA GLU A 2 -71.35 6.28 18.12
C GLU A 2 -71.49 5.07 17.25
N ARG A 3 -70.60 4.85 16.30
CA ARG A 3 -70.37 3.61 15.52
C ARG A 3 -69.81 3.87 14.13
N MET A 4 -68.68 4.59 14.05
CA MET A 4 -68.03 4.71 12.75
C MET A 4 -66.50 4.82 12.80
N TRP A 5 -65.84 4.41 13.88
CA TRP A 5 -64.39 4.51 14.04
C TRP A 5 -63.66 3.18 14.28
N SER A 6 -64.25 2.02 13.99
CA SER A 6 -63.64 0.72 14.27
C SER A 6 -63.25 -0.10 13.03
N ARG A 7 -63.19 0.48 11.85
CA ARG A 7 -62.90 -0.30 10.62
C ARG A 7 -61.61 0.09 9.89
N TRP A 8 -60.75 0.95 10.43
CA TRP A 8 -59.52 1.40 9.77
C TRP A 8 -58.21 0.90 10.39
N PHE A 9 -58.28 0.00 11.39
CA PHE A 9 -57.09 -0.55 12.06
C PHE A 9 -56.68 -1.96 11.63
N ALA A 10 -57.30 -2.54 10.60
CA ALA A 10 -57.09 -3.94 10.24
C ALA A 10 -56.36 -4.19 8.90
N VAL A 11 -55.72 -3.18 8.29
CA VAL A 11 -55.06 -3.36 6.99
C VAL A 11 -53.52 -3.01 7.02
N LEU A 12 -52.96 -2.76 8.19
CA LEU A 12 -51.55 -2.36 8.28
C LEU A 12 -50.61 -3.46 8.87
N SER A 13 -50.92 -4.72 8.69
CA SER A 13 -50.10 -5.81 9.26
C SER A 13 -49.98 -6.98 8.30
N ALA A 14 -49.38 -6.81 7.14
CA ALA A 14 -48.81 -7.90 6.32
C ALA A 14 -48.02 -7.43 5.12
N LEU A 15 -47.12 -6.45 5.30
CA LEU A 15 -46.03 -6.29 4.34
C LEU A 15 -44.73 -6.77 5.01
N VAL A 16 -44.67 -8.09 5.25
CA VAL A 16 -43.38 -8.78 5.46
C VAL A 16 -42.67 -8.76 4.11
N ILE A 17 -41.80 -7.81 3.93
CA ILE A 17 -40.85 -7.82 2.82
C ILE A 17 -40.00 -9.07 3.02
N ALA A 18 -40.32 -10.13 2.28
CA ALA A 18 -39.45 -11.27 2.11
C ALA A 18 -38.20 -10.77 1.43
N MET A 19 -37.18 -10.37 2.20
CA MET A 19 -35.84 -10.14 1.67
C MET A 19 -35.41 -11.47 1.04
N PRO A 20 -35.06 -11.51 -0.24
CA PRO A 20 -34.53 -12.72 -0.84
C PRO A 20 -33.31 -13.13 -0.01
N ALA A 21 -33.38 -14.28 0.63
CA ALA A 21 -32.25 -14.88 1.31
C ALA A 21 -31.19 -15.12 0.24
N VAL A 22 -30.17 -14.26 0.19
CA VAL A 22 -29.00 -14.49 -0.66
C VAL A 22 -28.44 -15.85 -0.21
N PRO A 23 -28.42 -16.85 -1.07
CA PRO A 23 -27.93 -18.18 -0.70
C PRO A 23 -26.47 -18.01 -0.28
N ARG A 24 -26.18 -18.12 1.01
CA ARG A 24 -24.83 -18.18 1.52
C ARG A 24 -24.21 -19.46 0.99
N SER A 25 -23.31 -19.36 0.03
CA SER A 25 -22.54 -20.52 -0.41
C SER A 25 -21.78 -21.10 0.78
N ARG A 26 -21.94 -22.42 1.01
CA ARG A 26 -21.21 -23.09 2.09
C ARG A 26 -19.75 -23.28 1.70
N PRO A 27 -18.81 -23.15 2.64
CA PRO A 27 -17.42 -23.48 2.40
C PRO A 27 -17.28 -24.89 1.80
N ARG A 28 -16.36 -24.99 0.83
CA ARG A 28 -16.05 -26.27 0.17
C ARG A 28 -14.56 -26.50 0.24
N TYR A 29 -14.17 -27.72 0.48
CA TYR A 29 -12.78 -28.15 0.39
C TYR A 29 -12.39 -28.38 -1.06
N GLY A 30 -11.14 -28.05 -1.39
CA GLY A 30 -10.54 -28.37 -2.67
C GLY A 30 -10.18 -27.17 -3.52
N GLY A 31 -9.33 -27.43 -4.50
CA GLY A 31 -8.91 -26.51 -5.54
C GLY A 31 -7.65 -25.69 -5.24
N THR A 32 -7.13 -25.08 -6.30
CA THR A 32 -5.93 -24.25 -6.28
C THR A 32 -6.29 -22.79 -6.41
N LEU A 33 -5.84 -21.95 -5.45
CA LEU A 33 -5.89 -20.50 -5.53
C LEU A 33 -4.71 -20.01 -6.37
N ARG A 34 -4.98 -19.30 -7.44
CA ARG A 34 -3.97 -18.75 -8.34
C ARG A 34 -3.75 -17.28 -8.02
N VAL A 35 -2.54 -16.96 -7.56
CA VAL A 35 -2.13 -15.63 -7.13
C VAL A 35 -1.05 -15.12 -8.06
N GLU A 36 -1.09 -13.87 -8.45
CA GLU A 36 -0.03 -13.22 -9.21
C GLU A 36 0.51 -12.04 -8.42
N VAL A 37 1.83 -11.94 -8.35
CA VAL A 37 2.54 -10.86 -7.67
C VAL A 37 3.65 -10.31 -8.55
N ARG A 38 3.98 -9.06 -8.28
CA ARG A 38 5.03 -8.36 -9.01
C ARG A 38 6.43 -8.66 -8.48
N ALA A 39 6.51 -9.15 -7.26
CA ALA A 39 7.79 -9.47 -6.63
C ALA A 39 8.62 -10.39 -7.53
N ASP A 40 9.83 -9.95 -7.82
CA ASP A 40 10.84 -10.73 -8.54
C ASP A 40 11.84 -11.28 -7.52
N ILE A 41 11.87 -12.61 -7.39
CA ILE A 41 12.64 -13.30 -6.36
C ILE A 41 13.47 -14.40 -7.05
N GLU A 42 14.71 -14.09 -7.34
CA GLU A 42 15.63 -14.98 -8.08
C GLU A 42 16.50 -15.87 -7.16
N THR A 43 16.25 -15.89 -5.84
CA THR A 43 17.02 -16.71 -4.91
C THR A 43 16.81 -18.20 -5.19
N ALA A 44 17.90 -19.00 -5.09
CA ALA A 44 17.84 -20.44 -5.33
C ALA A 44 16.88 -21.16 -4.37
N ASP A 45 16.83 -20.71 -3.12
CA ASP A 45 15.91 -21.19 -2.09
C ASP A 45 14.77 -20.18 -1.88
N PRO A 46 13.57 -20.64 -1.49
CA PRO A 46 12.48 -19.74 -1.15
C PRO A 46 12.94 -18.81 -0.02
N PRO A 47 12.69 -17.50 -0.15
CA PRO A 47 13.04 -16.56 0.91
C PRO A 47 12.25 -16.88 2.18
N ALA A 48 12.85 -16.57 3.35
CA ALA A 48 12.11 -16.55 4.59
C ALA A 48 10.92 -15.59 4.47
N SER A 49 9.84 -15.91 5.15
CA SER A 49 8.60 -15.13 5.17
C SER A 49 8.84 -13.62 5.29
N GLY A 50 8.06 -12.82 4.57
CA GLY A 50 8.10 -11.36 4.59
C GLY A 50 8.90 -10.68 3.48
N ARG A 51 9.56 -11.40 2.58
CA ARG A 51 10.28 -10.83 1.44
C ARG A 51 9.54 -11.04 0.11
N GLY A 52 8.37 -10.42 -0.04
CA GLY A 52 7.61 -10.46 -1.29
C GLY A 52 6.82 -11.76 -1.53
N LEU A 53 6.93 -12.74 -0.64
CA LEU A 53 6.05 -13.91 -0.58
C LEU A 53 5.16 -13.83 0.64
N PRO A 54 3.92 -14.34 0.54
CA PRO A 54 3.04 -14.45 1.70
C PRO A 54 3.64 -15.40 2.73
N ASP A 55 3.54 -15.01 4.00
CA ASP A 55 3.77 -15.93 5.11
C ASP A 55 2.51 -16.77 5.29
N LEU A 56 2.51 -17.94 4.70
CA LEU A 56 1.45 -18.93 4.84
C LEU A 56 1.85 -20.04 5.82
N ALA A 57 2.88 -19.79 6.65
CA ALA A 57 3.43 -20.79 7.55
C ALA A 57 2.38 -21.31 8.54
N GLY A 58 2.37 -22.63 8.72
CA GLY A 58 1.44 -23.33 9.57
C GLY A 58 0.19 -23.85 8.84
N GLU A 59 -0.40 -23.09 7.93
CA GLU A 59 -1.56 -23.50 7.13
C GLU A 59 -1.15 -24.20 5.82
N PHE A 60 -0.05 -23.75 5.22
CA PHE A 60 0.49 -24.27 3.96
C PHE A 60 2.00 -24.47 4.03
N THR A 61 2.51 -25.37 3.21
CA THR A 61 3.93 -25.68 3.07
C THR A 61 4.36 -25.53 1.63
N ILE A 62 5.53 -24.90 1.36
CA ILE A 62 6.08 -24.82 0.02
C ILE A 62 6.47 -26.22 -0.45
N THR A 63 5.87 -26.65 -1.55
CA THR A 63 6.16 -27.96 -2.17
C THR A 63 6.92 -27.82 -3.49
N ARG A 64 6.90 -26.63 -4.11
CA ARG A 64 7.66 -26.35 -5.32
C ARG A 64 8.09 -24.88 -5.32
N TRP A 65 9.37 -24.69 -5.64
CA TRP A 65 9.96 -23.37 -5.81
C TRP A 65 10.67 -23.30 -7.16
N GLU A 66 10.36 -22.27 -7.95
CA GLU A 66 11.02 -21.95 -9.21
C GLU A 66 11.40 -20.46 -9.13
N ALA A 67 12.69 -20.18 -8.91
CA ALA A 67 13.22 -18.83 -8.75
C ALA A 67 12.78 -17.90 -9.90
N GLY A 68 12.39 -16.68 -9.58
CA GLY A 68 11.88 -15.67 -10.53
C GLY A 68 10.58 -16.04 -11.24
N ARG A 69 9.96 -17.17 -10.93
CA ARG A 69 8.82 -17.67 -11.71
C ARG A 69 7.60 -18.04 -10.88
N ARG A 70 7.76 -18.99 -9.94
CA ARG A 70 6.60 -19.59 -9.30
C ARG A 70 6.92 -20.22 -7.94
N ALA A 71 5.98 -20.07 -7.00
CA ALA A 71 5.94 -20.84 -5.77
C ALA A 71 4.61 -21.62 -5.69
N VAL A 72 4.66 -22.90 -5.28
CA VAL A 72 3.47 -23.70 -5.00
C VAL A 72 3.49 -24.10 -3.54
N TYR A 73 2.41 -23.81 -2.86
CA TYR A 73 2.15 -24.17 -1.48
C TYR A 73 1.05 -25.22 -1.45
N SER A 74 1.23 -26.29 -0.70
CA SER A 74 0.19 -27.31 -0.45
C SER A 74 -0.36 -27.15 0.96
N ALA A 75 -1.64 -27.41 1.13
CA ALA A 75 -2.31 -27.38 2.44
C ALA A 75 -1.59 -28.32 3.41
N ASN A 76 -1.38 -27.85 4.63
CA ASN A 76 -0.85 -28.68 5.70
C ASN A 76 -2.01 -29.43 6.36
N GLU A 77 -2.12 -30.73 6.08
CA GLU A 77 -3.16 -31.59 6.62
C GLU A 77 -3.11 -31.76 8.15
N SER A 78 -1.94 -31.48 8.74
CA SER A 78 -1.71 -31.56 10.20
C SER A 78 -1.97 -30.24 10.91
N ALA A 79 -2.33 -29.17 10.19
CA ALA A 79 -2.62 -27.88 10.80
C ALA A 79 -3.91 -27.94 11.62
N VAL A 80 -3.92 -27.23 12.75
CA VAL A 80 -5.15 -27.02 13.53
C VAL A 80 -6.08 -26.13 12.69
N GLY A 81 -7.19 -26.70 12.18
CA GLY A 81 -8.06 -26.01 11.23
C GLY A 81 -7.54 -26.18 9.79
N ARG A 82 -7.68 -27.38 9.22
CA ARG A 82 -7.32 -27.63 7.81
C ARG A 82 -7.85 -26.53 6.90
N PRO A 83 -6.99 -25.90 6.04
CA PRO A 83 -7.44 -24.94 5.04
C PRO A 83 -8.49 -25.54 4.09
N PHE A 84 -9.39 -24.70 3.58
CA PHE A 84 -10.36 -25.17 2.58
C PHE A 84 -9.72 -25.39 1.20
N LEU A 85 -8.64 -24.70 0.90
CA LEU A 85 -7.88 -24.83 -0.35
C LEU A 85 -6.95 -26.04 -0.27
N ASP A 86 -6.75 -26.77 -1.36
CA ASP A 86 -5.73 -27.82 -1.46
C ASP A 86 -4.33 -27.20 -1.66
N SER A 87 -4.26 -26.10 -2.41
CA SER A 87 -3.00 -25.45 -2.72
C SER A 87 -3.16 -23.97 -3.08
N VAL A 88 -2.04 -23.24 -2.98
CA VAL A 88 -1.89 -21.88 -3.46
C VAL A 88 -0.73 -21.85 -4.45
N GLU A 89 -0.97 -21.41 -5.67
CA GLU A 89 0.05 -21.18 -6.68
C GLU A 89 0.28 -19.69 -6.83
N ILE A 90 1.53 -19.23 -6.64
CA ILE A 90 1.92 -17.83 -6.74
C ILE A 90 2.85 -17.69 -7.95
N GLN A 91 2.43 -16.90 -8.93
CA GLN A 91 3.27 -16.52 -10.06
C GLN A 91 4.00 -15.22 -9.73
N LEU A 92 5.32 -15.23 -9.91
CA LEU A 92 6.23 -14.12 -9.60
C LEU A 92 6.50 -13.26 -10.83
N ALA A 93 7.10 -12.08 -10.62
CA ALA A 93 7.54 -11.16 -11.66
C ALA A 93 6.45 -10.77 -12.69
N ARG A 94 5.17 -10.78 -12.28
CA ARG A 94 4.06 -10.46 -13.19
C ARG A 94 3.82 -8.95 -13.23
N PRO A 95 3.86 -8.28 -14.41
CA PRO A 95 3.51 -6.88 -14.53
C PRO A 95 2.05 -6.61 -14.15
N LEU A 96 1.77 -5.52 -13.42
CA LEU A 96 0.42 -5.19 -12.92
C LEU A 96 -0.66 -5.20 -14.03
N ARG A 97 -0.29 -4.72 -15.23
CA ARG A 97 -1.22 -4.71 -16.37
C ARG A 97 -1.62 -6.12 -16.81
N GLU A 98 -0.68 -7.06 -16.82
CA GLU A 98 -0.93 -8.45 -17.17
C GLU A 98 -1.76 -9.14 -16.09
N GLN A 99 -1.43 -8.91 -14.81
CA GLN A 99 -2.18 -9.39 -13.67
C GLN A 99 -3.67 -8.97 -13.77
N ALA A 100 -3.94 -7.71 -14.08
CA ALA A 100 -5.32 -7.21 -14.24
C ALA A 100 -6.05 -7.91 -15.40
N ILE A 101 -5.37 -8.18 -16.51
CA ILE A 101 -5.92 -8.93 -17.65
C ILE A 101 -6.21 -10.39 -17.26
N ASP A 102 -5.28 -11.04 -16.55
CA ASP A 102 -5.44 -12.43 -16.16
C ASP A 102 -6.56 -12.61 -15.11
N LEU A 103 -6.75 -11.61 -14.23
CA LEU A 103 -7.93 -11.55 -13.36
C LEU A 103 -9.24 -11.45 -14.17
N ASP A 104 -9.27 -10.58 -15.20
CA ASP A 104 -10.45 -10.39 -16.05
C ASP A 104 -10.81 -11.64 -16.85
N LEU A 105 -9.81 -12.37 -17.31
CA LEU A 105 -9.96 -13.63 -18.05
C LEU A 105 -10.20 -14.83 -17.12
N GLY A 106 -10.19 -14.65 -15.79
CA GLY A 106 -10.31 -15.74 -14.81
C GLY A 106 -9.11 -16.68 -14.81
N ARG A 107 -7.95 -16.25 -15.29
CA ARG A 107 -6.68 -17.01 -15.23
C ARG A 107 -6.01 -16.88 -13.87
N ALA A 108 -6.14 -15.73 -13.22
CA ALA A 108 -5.73 -15.47 -11.85
C ALA A 108 -6.95 -15.27 -10.94
N ASP A 109 -6.80 -15.55 -9.66
CA ASP A 109 -7.84 -15.44 -8.64
C ASP A 109 -7.60 -14.26 -7.69
N VAL A 110 -6.34 -13.95 -7.42
CA VAL A 110 -5.91 -12.79 -6.62
C VAL A 110 -4.71 -12.16 -7.32
N VAL A 111 -4.76 -10.85 -7.51
CA VAL A 111 -3.72 -10.08 -8.20
C VAL A 111 -3.44 -8.77 -7.48
N GLU A 112 -2.22 -8.25 -7.58
CA GLU A 112 -1.89 -6.90 -7.14
C GLU A 112 -2.47 -5.86 -8.09
N LEU A 113 -2.99 -4.76 -7.54
CA LEU A 113 -3.52 -3.64 -8.32
C LEU A 113 -2.79 -2.35 -7.99
N GLY A 114 -2.22 -1.73 -8.99
CA GLY A 114 -1.79 -0.34 -8.91
C GLY A 114 -2.95 0.65 -9.10
N PRO A 115 -2.70 1.96 -8.93
CA PRO A 115 -3.72 2.99 -9.08
C PRO A 115 -4.45 2.96 -10.44
N ASN A 116 -3.74 2.70 -11.52
CA ASN A 116 -4.30 2.66 -12.87
C ASN A 116 -5.16 1.42 -13.11
N GLU A 117 -4.73 0.27 -12.59
CA GLU A 117 -5.43 -1.00 -12.71
C GLU A 117 -6.68 -1.02 -11.84
N LEU A 118 -6.61 -0.49 -10.63
CA LEU A 118 -7.76 -0.40 -9.73
C LEU A 118 -8.92 0.35 -10.38
N ARG A 119 -8.66 1.45 -11.08
CA ARG A 119 -9.68 2.21 -11.79
C ARG A 119 -10.44 1.37 -12.83
N ARG A 120 -9.75 0.42 -13.47
CA ARG A 120 -10.36 -0.47 -14.48
C ARG A 120 -11.15 -1.60 -13.86
N VAL A 121 -10.61 -2.18 -12.79
CA VAL A 121 -11.16 -3.37 -12.10
C VAL A 121 -12.31 -2.99 -11.16
N ALA A 122 -12.34 -1.79 -10.60
CA ALA A 122 -13.29 -1.38 -9.55
C ALA A 122 -14.78 -1.36 -9.97
N ALA A 123 -15.08 -1.38 -11.27
CA ALA A 123 -16.45 -1.36 -11.76
C ALA A 123 -17.16 -2.71 -11.54
N GLY A 124 -17.23 -3.20 -10.29
CA GLY A 124 -18.04 -4.36 -9.90
C GLY A 124 -17.28 -5.58 -9.38
N ARG A 125 -15.97 -5.50 -9.23
CA ARG A 125 -15.17 -6.61 -8.67
C ARG A 125 -14.84 -6.40 -7.19
N LYS A 126 -14.73 -7.50 -6.46
CA LYS A 126 -14.26 -7.52 -5.06
C LYS A 126 -12.79 -7.13 -5.03
N THR A 127 -12.43 -6.25 -4.11
CA THR A 127 -11.05 -5.92 -3.79
C THR A 127 -10.76 -6.17 -2.31
N TRP A 128 -9.52 -6.50 -1.99
CA TRP A 128 -9.00 -6.48 -0.63
C TRP A 128 -8.01 -5.33 -0.51
N THR A 129 -8.05 -4.63 0.61
CA THR A 129 -7.19 -3.48 0.83
C THR A 129 -6.67 -3.52 2.27
N SER A 130 -5.36 -3.36 2.44
CA SER A 130 -4.75 -3.18 3.76
C SER A 130 -5.01 -1.77 4.32
N ALA A 131 -4.63 -1.51 5.56
CA ALA A 131 -4.37 -0.15 5.99
C ALA A 131 -3.21 0.44 5.16
N PRO A 132 -3.00 1.77 5.15
CA PRO A 132 -1.80 2.34 4.55
C PRO A 132 -0.54 1.85 5.27
N VAL A 133 0.21 0.96 4.62
CA VAL A 133 1.40 0.27 5.17
C VAL A 133 2.69 0.61 4.43
N HIS A 134 2.62 1.44 3.40
CA HIS A 134 3.79 1.93 2.69
C HIS A 134 3.94 3.43 2.87
N VAL A 135 5.10 3.89 3.29
CA VAL A 135 5.45 5.30 3.28
C VAL A 135 6.28 5.63 2.05
N VAL A 136 5.84 6.60 1.27
CA VAL A 136 6.58 7.18 0.14
C VAL A 136 7.16 8.50 0.59
N ALA A 137 8.49 8.65 0.50
CA ALA A 137 9.21 9.83 0.98
C ALA A 137 10.34 10.24 0.04
N LEU A 138 10.66 11.54 0.03
CA LEU A 138 11.92 12.06 -0.50
C LEU A 138 12.96 12.00 0.61
N VAL A 139 14.14 11.46 0.31
CA VAL A 139 15.27 11.36 1.25
C VAL A 139 16.46 12.05 0.64
N PHE A 140 17.01 13.03 1.34
CA PHE A 140 18.17 13.78 0.88
C PHE A 140 19.48 13.09 1.27
N ALA A 141 20.40 12.99 0.32
CA ALA A 141 21.75 12.53 0.58
C ALA A 141 22.48 13.46 1.56
N ALA A 142 23.41 12.92 2.35
CA ALA A 142 24.15 13.69 3.35
C ALA A 142 24.95 14.87 2.76
N ARG A 143 25.33 14.77 1.49
CA ARG A 143 26.02 15.86 0.77
C ARG A 143 25.15 17.08 0.49
N VAL A 144 23.83 16.96 0.54
CA VAL A 144 22.90 18.11 0.45
C VAL A 144 22.80 18.76 1.83
N THR A 145 23.79 19.55 2.19
CA THR A 145 23.92 20.11 3.54
C THR A 145 23.03 21.33 3.80
N ASP A 146 22.71 22.11 2.75
CA ASP A 146 21.89 23.32 2.89
C ASP A 146 20.43 22.99 3.12
N ALA A 147 19.92 23.27 4.33
CA ALA A 147 18.54 23.02 4.70
C ALA A 147 17.52 23.79 3.84
N ARG A 148 17.91 24.96 3.30
CA ARG A 148 17.03 25.77 2.44
C ARG A 148 16.68 25.06 1.13
N VAL A 149 17.62 24.28 0.58
CA VAL A 149 17.37 23.44 -0.62
C VAL A 149 16.30 22.40 -0.31
N ARG A 150 16.45 21.72 0.84
CA ARG A 150 15.53 20.65 1.25
C ARG A 150 14.14 21.20 1.55
N GLU A 151 14.07 22.32 2.27
CA GLU A 151 12.82 23.01 2.57
C GLU A 151 12.14 23.53 1.29
N ALA A 152 12.90 24.15 0.38
CA ALA A 152 12.36 24.67 -0.88
C ALA A 152 11.71 23.54 -1.72
N LEU A 153 12.38 22.38 -1.83
CA LEU A 153 11.79 21.23 -2.53
C LEU A 153 10.56 20.70 -1.81
N ALA A 154 10.59 20.57 -0.49
CA ALA A 154 9.46 20.09 0.30
C ALA A 154 8.20 20.94 0.13
N LEU A 155 8.38 22.28 0.11
CA LEU A 155 7.30 23.25 -0.06
C LEU A 155 6.80 23.36 -1.51
N ALA A 156 7.62 22.98 -2.49
CA ALA A 156 7.25 23.00 -3.91
C ALA A 156 6.35 21.82 -4.30
N VAL A 157 6.46 20.66 -3.63
CA VAL A 157 5.75 19.45 -4.02
C VAL A 157 4.26 19.56 -3.78
N ASP A 158 3.49 19.58 -4.87
CA ASP A 158 2.02 19.51 -4.84
C ASP A 158 1.55 18.07 -4.63
N ARG A 159 1.49 17.69 -3.34
CA ARG A 159 1.02 16.35 -2.93
C ARG A 159 -0.43 16.11 -3.34
N SER A 160 -1.26 17.15 -3.31
CA SER A 160 -2.68 17.04 -3.66
C SER A 160 -2.87 16.69 -5.13
N ALA A 161 -2.13 17.34 -6.04
CA ALA A 161 -2.18 17.03 -7.46
C ALA A 161 -1.65 15.61 -7.75
N ILE A 162 -0.56 15.19 -7.10
CA ILE A 162 -0.01 13.84 -7.24
C ILE A 162 -1.04 12.80 -6.75
N HIS A 163 -1.60 12.99 -5.56
CA HIS A 163 -2.58 12.10 -4.97
C HIS A 163 -3.83 11.95 -5.83
N ASN A 164 -4.38 13.06 -6.32
CA ASN A 164 -5.60 13.03 -7.11
C ASN A 164 -5.40 12.42 -8.51
N VAL A 165 -4.27 12.71 -9.16
CA VAL A 165 -4.05 12.37 -10.58
C VAL A 165 -3.27 11.07 -10.74
N LEU A 166 -2.12 10.92 -10.04
CA LEU A 166 -1.25 9.78 -10.23
C LEU A 166 -1.65 8.60 -9.33
N LEU A 167 -2.01 8.88 -8.07
CA LEU A 167 -2.41 7.86 -7.12
C LEU A 167 -3.92 7.56 -7.15
N GLN A 168 -4.70 8.28 -7.97
CA GLN A 168 -6.15 8.09 -8.12
C GLN A 168 -6.88 8.09 -6.76
N ARG A 169 -6.39 8.92 -5.83
CA ARG A 169 -6.87 9.04 -4.45
C ARG A 169 -6.68 7.79 -3.59
N GLN A 170 -5.75 6.91 -3.96
CA GLN A 170 -5.37 5.80 -3.10
C GLN A 170 -4.44 6.26 -1.99
N GLY A 171 -4.64 5.69 -0.81
CA GLY A 171 -3.86 6.08 0.37
C GLY A 171 -4.18 7.48 0.86
N GLU A 172 -3.22 8.07 1.56
CA GLU A 172 -3.37 9.38 2.19
C GLU A 172 -2.14 10.25 1.98
N ILE A 173 -2.34 11.57 1.93
CA ILE A 173 -1.26 12.55 1.95
C ILE A 173 -0.69 12.60 3.35
N SER A 174 0.65 12.56 3.49
CA SER A 174 1.28 12.56 4.80
C SER A 174 2.42 13.56 4.94
N GLY A 175 2.54 14.11 6.15
CA GLY A 175 3.71 14.83 6.65
C GLY A 175 4.44 14.06 7.75
N ALA A 176 4.10 12.78 7.96
CA ALA A 176 4.66 11.89 8.98
C ALA A 176 5.22 10.62 8.34
N LEU A 177 6.18 9.95 9.01
CA LEU A 177 6.70 8.64 8.60
C LEU A 177 5.74 7.52 8.96
N LEU A 178 5.08 7.64 10.12
CA LEU A 178 4.05 6.68 10.53
C LEU A 178 2.65 7.19 10.19
N PRO A 179 1.77 6.32 9.69
CA PRO A 179 0.38 6.67 9.46
C PRO A 179 -0.37 6.88 10.77
N GLN A 180 -1.40 7.72 10.74
CA GLN A 180 -2.17 8.09 11.93
C GLN A 180 -2.80 6.89 12.65
N TRP A 181 -3.26 5.88 11.90
CA TRP A 181 -3.86 4.68 12.48
C TRP A 181 -2.90 3.90 13.39
N LEU A 182 -1.59 4.05 13.17
CA LEU A 182 -0.55 3.39 13.95
C LEU A 182 0.04 4.30 15.04
N SER A 183 0.35 5.55 14.69
CA SER A 183 1.00 6.51 15.60
C SER A 183 0.01 7.21 16.55
N GLY A 184 -1.26 7.31 16.17
CA GLY A 184 -2.26 8.08 16.88
C GLY A 184 -2.21 9.60 16.63
N TYR A 185 -1.23 10.10 15.86
CA TYR A 185 -1.11 11.51 15.47
C TYR A 185 -0.94 11.66 13.95
N ALA A 186 -1.29 12.85 13.41
CA ALA A 186 -1.18 13.16 12.00
C ALA A 186 -0.38 14.45 11.78
N PHE A 187 0.31 14.52 10.64
CA PHE A 187 0.96 15.73 10.13
C PHE A 187 1.95 16.40 11.09
N LEU A 188 3.16 15.87 11.17
CA LEU A 188 4.29 16.54 11.85
C LEU A 188 4.74 17.80 11.10
N PHE A 189 4.63 17.79 9.76
CA PHE A 189 4.90 18.94 8.92
C PHE A 189 3.70 19.29 8.05
N SER A 190 3.62 20.57 7.65
CA SER A 190 2.63 20.99 6.67
C SER A 190 2.81 20.23 5.35
N THR A 191 1.71 19.73 4.83
CA THR A 191 1.64 19.06 3.51
C THR A 191 1.19 20.01 2.40
N ALA A 192 0.84 21.25 2.75
CA ALA A 192 0.42 22.27 1.81
C ALA A 192 1.59 22.79 0.98
N VAL A 193 1.32 23.08 -0.29
CA VAL A 193 2.26 23.79 -1.17
C VAL A 193 2.38 25.23 -0.71
N ASP A 194 3.63 25.71 -0.60
CA ASP A 194 3.97 27.12 -0.41
C ASP A 194 5.00 27.55 -1.47
N LEU A 195 4.52 27.72 -2.68
CA LEU A 195 5.39 28.08 -3.82
C LEU A 195 6.05 29.46 -3.67
N PRO A 196 5.41 30.52 -3.12
CA PRO A 196 6.07 31.78 -2.83
C PRO A 196 7.28 31.62 -1.91
N LYS A 197 7.15 30.90 -0.80
CA LYS A 197 8.23 30.63 0.13
C LYS A 197 9.31 29.75 -0.50
N ALA A 198 8.93 28.70 -1.24
CA ALA A 198 9.88 27.85 -1.97
C ALA A 198 10.75 28.65 -2.94
N ARG A 199 10.16 29.56 -3.71
CA ARG A 199 10.87 30.47 -4.62
C ARG A 199 11.80 31.40 -3.88
N SER A 200 11.38 31.99 -2.77
CA SER A 200 12.20 32.86 -1.94
C SER A 200 13.44 32.14 -1.41
N LEU A 201 13.29 30.93 -0.91
CA LEU A 201 14.38 30.07 -0.47
C LEU A 201 15.33 29.74 -1.62
N ALA A 202 14.80 29.30 -2.76
CA ALA A 202 15.60 28.98 -3.95
C ALA A 202 16.37 30.19 -4.50
N ALA A 203 15.77 31.38 -4.49
CA ALA A 203 16.44 32.61 -4.93
C ALA A 203 17.67 32.92 -4.10
N GLY A 204 17.68 32.60 -2.80
CA GLY A 204 18.83 32.77 -1.90
C GLY A 204 19.94 31.74 -2.04
N LEU A 205 19.78 30.71 -2.92
CA LEU A 205 20.80 29.68 -3.15
C LEU A 205 21.76 30.05 -4.26
N SER A 206 22.99 29.49 -4.19
CA SER A 206 23.89 29.54 -5.32
C SER A 206 23.37 28.81 -6.54
N PRO A 207 23.76 29.14 -7.78
CA PRO A 207 23.33 28.42 -8.97
C PRO A 207 23.60 26.90 -8.90
N ALA A 208 24.75 26.50 -8.34
CA ALA A 208 25.10 25.08 -8.17
C ALA A 208 24.19 24.37 -7.19
N ALA A 209 23.75 25.00 -6.09
CA ALA A 209 22.89 24.44 -5.09
C ALA A 209 21.43 24.26 -5.57
N ARG A 210 21.05 24.93 -6.68
CA ARG A 210 19.72 24.78 -7.29
C ARG A 210 19.60 23.57 -8.22
N VAL A 211 20.70 22.91 -8.54
CA VAL A 211 20.74 21.75 -9.44
C VAL A 211 20.83 20.50 -8.60
N LEU A 212 19.83 19.62 -8.75
CA LEU A 212 19.70 18.37 -8.00
C LEU A 212 19.44 17.21 -8.95
N SER A 213 19.87 16.03 -8.54
CA SER A 213 19.48 14.76 -9.13
C SER A 213 18.49 14.02 -8.22
N LEU A 214 17.37 13.54 -8.79
CA LEU A 214 16.36 12.75 -8.09
C LEU A 214 16.42 11.31 -8.59
N GLY A 215 16.82 10.39 -7.70
CA GLY A 215 16.87 8.96 -7.97
C GLY A 215 15.60 8.24 -7.47
N PHE A 216 15.28 7.11 -8.10
CA PHE A 216 14.28 6.15 -7.62
C PHE A 216 14.71 4.72 -7.96
N GLU A 217 14.33 3.74 -7.15
CA GLU A 217 14.67 2.32 -7.35
C GLU A 217 13.54 1.57 -8.04
N ASP A 218 12.29 1.85 -7.66
CA ASP A 218 11.11 1.22 -8.25
C ASP A 218 10.55 2.07 -9.40
N ALA A 219 10.45 1.45 -10.59
CA ALA A 219 9.95 2.11 -11.80
C ALA A 219 8.51 2.66 -11.63
N ARG A 220 7.72 2.15 -10.69
CA ARG A 220 6.38 2.68 -10.35
C ARG A 220 6.43 4.09 -9.79
N LEU A 221 7.53 4.45 -9.14
CA LEU A 221 7.71 5.79 -8.56
C LEU A 221 8.08 6.84 -9.59
N ARG A 222 8.46 6.44 -10.82
CA ARG A 222 8.88 7.36 -11.87
C ARG A 222 7.86 8.48 -12.16
N PRO A 223 6.55 8.21 -12.31
CA PRO A 223 5.58 9.29 -12.55
C PRO A 223 5.54 10.31 -11.40
N ILE A 224 5.72 9.85 -10.16
CA ILE A 224 5.80 10.74 -8.99
C ILE A 224 7.10 11.55 -9.05
N ALA A 225 8.24 10.93 -9.35
CA ALA A 225 9.52 11.61 -9.47
C ALA A 225 9.50 12.69 -10.57
N ASP A 226 8.95 12.37 -11.74
CA ASP A 226 8.78 13.32 -12.85
C ASP A 226 7.90 14.52 -12.43
N ARG A 227 6.84 14.27 -11.65
CA ARG A 227 5.98 15.35 -11.15
C ARG A 227 6.67 16.20 -10.08
N VAL A 228 7.45 15.59 -9.19
CA VAL A 228 8.27 16.30 -8.20
C VAL A 228 9.28 17.21 -8.92
N ALA A 229 9.95 16.72 -9.97
CA ALA A 229 10.88 17.52 -10.76
C ALA A 229 10.20 18.73 -11.45
N LEU A 230 8.97 18.53 -11.94
CA LEU A 230 8.17 19.63 -12.52
C LEU A 230 7.83 20.68 -11.47
N ASN A 231 7.36 20.25 -10.28
CA ASN A 231 7.05 21.16 -9.18
C ASN A 231 8.31 21.91 -8.68
N ALA A 232 9.46 21.24 -8.63
CA ALA A 232 10.73 21.85 -8.27
C ALA A 232 11.12 22.98 -9.23
N ARG A 233 10.88 22.80 -10.54
CA ARG A 233 11.13 23.83 -11.57
C ARG A 233 10.29 25.07 -11.32
N ASP A 234 9.04 24.92 -10.91
CA ASP A 234 8.16 26.03 -10.57
C ASP A 234 8.68 26.86 -9.39
N ALA A 235 9.47 26.24 -8.51
CA ALA A 235 10.16 26.90 -7.39
C ALA A 235 11.55 27.45 -7.75
N GLY A 236 12.05 27.26 -8.98
CA GLY A 236 13.37 27.69 -9.41
C GLY A 236 14.49 26.70 -9.09
N LEU A 237 14.18 25.44 -8.81
CA LEU A 237 15.14 24.35 -8.68
C LEU A 237 15.18 23.54 -9.98
N ALA A 238 16.37 23.12 -10.41
CA ALA A 238 16.57 22.26 -11.56
C ALA A 238 16.79 20.83 -11.07
N VAL A 239 15.78 19.95 -11.24
CA VAL A 239 15.83 18.56 -10.81
C VAL A 239 15.84 17.64 -12.03
N SER A 240 16.91 16.83 -12.16
CA SER A 240 17.02 15.78 -13.17
C SER A 240 16.61 14.43 -12.57
N VAL A 241 15.74 13.69 -13.27
CA VAL A 241 15.23 12.38 -12.80
C VAL A 241 16.04 11.25 -13.42
N GLY A 242 16.48 10.29 -12.61
CA GLY A 242 17.26 9.13 -13.01
C GLY A 242 16.99 7.89 -12.15
N THR A 243 17.65 6.78 -12.48
CA THR A 243 17.46 5.47 -11.81
C THR A 243 18.55 5.15 -10.79
N SER A 244 19.38 6.08 -10.38
CA SER A 244 20.52 5.83 -9.49
C SER A 244 20.62 6.84 -8.35
N ASN A 245 21.61 6.66 -7.48
CA ASN A 245 21.87 7.47 -6.29
C ASN A 245 21.95 8.97 -6.61
N GLY A 246 20.80 9.65 -6.44
CA GLY A 246 20.68 11.09 -6.61
C GLY A 246 21.06 11.89 -5.36
N ASP A 247 20.99 13.23 -5.47
CA ASP A 247 21.03 14.15 -4.32
C ASP A 247 19.79 13.98 -3.45
N VAL A 248 18.71 13.57 -4.10
CA VAL A 248 17.42 13.19 -3.49
C VAL A 248 17.05 11.81 -3.99
N ARG A 249 16.51 10.97 -3.13
CA ARG A 249 15.92 9.69 -3.51
C ARG A 249 14.43 9.69 -3.19
N LEU A 250 13.62 9.23 -4.11
CA LEU A 250 12.22 8.88 -3.86
C LEU A 250 12.17 7.41 -3.47
N VAL A 251 11.79 7.12 -2.25
CA VAL A 251 11.84 5.80 -1.63
C VAL A 251 10.46 5.41 -1.16
N GLU A 252 10.13 4.13 -1.34
CA GLU A 252 8.97 3.49 -0.72
C GLU A 252 9.48 2.54 0.37
N ALA A 253 9.03 2.71 1.60
CA ALA A 253 9.36 1.83 2.72
C ALA A 253 8.09 1.19 3.27
N ARG A 254 8.16 -0.12 3.58
CA ARG A 254 7.02 -0.85 4.16
C ARG A 254 7.05 -0.79 5.68
N ILE A 255 5.88 -0.65 6.27
CA ILE A 255 5.62 -0.78 7.71
C ILE A 255 5.36 -2.26 7.99
N GLU A 256 6.28 -2.90 8.72
CA GLU A 256 6.25 -4.35 8.95
C GLU A 256 5.78 -4.73 10.36
N SER A 257 5.44 -3.76 11.20
CA SER A 257 5.06 -4.00 12.60
C SER A 257 3.83 -3.20 13.02
N ALA A 258 2.96 -3.82 13.80
CA ALA A 258 1.87 -3.13 14.49
C ALA A 258 2.34 -2.37 15.75
N ASP A 259 3.57 -2.61 16.22
CA ASP A 259 4.19 -1.83 17.28
C ASP A 259 4.77 -0.54 16.70
N PRO A 260 4.31 0.66 17.14
CA PRO A 260 4.71 1.92 16.54
C PRO A 260 6.21 2.20 16.63
N ALA A 261 6.86 1.81 17.74
CA ALA A 261 8.29 2.06 17.94
C ALA A 261 9.14 1.20 16.99
N ARG A 262 8.78 -0.07 16.84
CA ARG A 262 9.42 -0.98 15.89
C ARG A 262 9.16 -0.56 14.45
N ALA A 263 7.94 -0.12 14.15
CA ALA A 263 7.57 0.40 12.84
C ALA A 263 8.42 1.62 12.46
N LEU A 264 8.55 2.60 13.38
CA LEU A 264 9.36 3.79 13.16
C LEU A 264 10.84 3.43 12.96
N SER A 265 11.38 2.51 13.78
CA SER A 265 12.75 2.03 13.63
C SER A 265 12.99 1.36 12.26
N GLY A 266 12.04 0.50 11.82
CA GLY A 266 12.10 -0.16 10.51
C GLY A 266 12.08 0.84 9.35
N VAL A 267 11.16 1.79 9.39
CA VAL A 267 11.05 2.86 8.38
C VAL A 267 12.28 3.75 8.38
N ALA A 268 12.76 4.20 9.54
CA ALA A 268 13.97 5.02 9.65
C ALA A 268 15.19 4.32 9.06
N LYS A 269 15.35 3.03 9.33
CA LYS A 269 16.41 2.20 8.76
C LYS A 269 16.28 2.09 7.24
N ALA A 270 15.09 1.81 6.71
CA ALA A 270 14.84 1.71 5.27
C ALA A 270 15.13 3.04 4.54
N LEU A 271 14.83 4.16 5.19
CA LEU A 271 15.11 5.50 4.67
C LEU A 271 16.54 5.98 4.97
N SER A 272 17.37 5.21 5.66
CA SER A 272 18.75 5.57 6.06
C SER A 272 18.83 6.85 6.90
N LEU A 273 17.88 7.05 7.81
CA LEU A 273 17.80 8.23 8.69
C LEU A 273 18.53 8.06 10.02
N GLY A 274 19.11 6.91 10.29
CA GLY A 274 19.69 6.51 11.56
C GLY A 274 18.72 5.71 12.42
N GLU A 275 19.21 5.19 13.55
CA GLU A 275 18.36 4.45 14.48
C GLU A 275 17.68 5.45 15.43
N PRO A 276 16.34 5.42 15.54
CA PRO A 276 15.66 6.19 16.56
C PRO A 276 16.01 5.62 17.94
N ALA A 277 16.09 6.47 18.94
CA ALA A 277 16.21 6.03 20.33
C ALA A 277 14.94 5.29 20.75
N HIS A 278 15.00 4.57 21.88
CA HIS A 278 13.85 3.80 22.36
C HIS A 278 12.65 4.71 22.69
N ALA A 279 11.47 4.37 22.18
CA ALA A 279 10.24 5.12 22.41
C ALA A 279 9.27 4.29 23.26
N ASP A 280 9.05 4.72 24.51
CA ASP A 280 8.20 4.01 25.48
C ASP A 280 6.80 4.62 25.61
N SER A 281 6.57 5.76 24.98
CA SER A 281 5.30 6.47 25.04
C SER A 281 4.98 7.16 23.71
N PRO A 282 3.70 7.51 23.46
CA PRO A 282 3.32 8.28 22.27
C PRO A 282 4.08 9.61 22.15
N GLU A 283 4.37 10.28 23.27
CA GLU A 283 5.11 11.55 23.30
C GLU A 283 6.56 11.37 22.87
N SER A 284 7.23 10.32 23.37
CA SER A 284 8.60 10.00 22.96
C SER A 284 8.66 9.57 21.50
N LEU A 285 7.68 8.78 21.03
CA LEU A 285 7.54 8.40 19.63
C LEU A 285 7.43 9.63 18.73
N TYR A 286 6.53 10.56 19.08
CA TYR A 286 6.36 11.83 18.37
C TYR A 286 7.65 12.65 18.33
N ALA A 287 8.33 12.78 19.47
CA ALA A 287 9.59 13.54 19.57
C ALA A 287 10.68 12.93 18.69
N PHE A 288 10.78 11.61 18.63
CA PHE A 288 11.75 10.92 17.77
C PHE A 288 11.43 11.08 16.30
N GLU A 289 10.20 10.86 15.91
CA GLU A 289 9.80 11.02 14.51
C GLU A 289 10.06 12.46 14.05
N ARG A 290 9.73 13.44 14.88
CA ARG A 290 10.03 14.85 14.63
C ARG A 290 11.52 15.09 14.46
N ALA A 291 12.36 14.51 15.32
CA ALA A 291 13.81 14.67 15.22
C ALA A 291 14.39 14.04 13.93
N LEU A 292 13.84 12.91 13.47
CA LEU A 292 14.22 12.29 12.18
C LEU A 292 13.87 13.18 10.98
N LEU A 293 12.77 13.92 11.07
CA LEU A 293 12.26 14.78 10.00
C LEU A 293 12.82 16.21 10.10
N ASP A 294 13.44 16.57 11.23
CA ASP A 294 13.99 17.91 11.44
C ASP A 294 15.02 18.28 10.39
N GLY A 295 14.99 19.51 9.94
CA GLY A 295 15.82 19.99 8.84
C GLY A 295 15.53 19.37 7.47
N TYR A 296 14.36 18.73 7.30
CA TYR A 296 13.91 18.17 6.01
C TYR A 296 14.85 17.10 5.42
N ARG A 297 15.53 16.30 6.23
CA ARG A 297 16.38 15.22 5.72
C ARG A 297 15.55 14.12 5.03
N ALA A 298 14.35 13.88 5.53
CA ALA A 298 13.31 13.15 4.84
C ALA A 298 12.05 14.02 4.74
N VAL A 299 11.30 13.83 3.66
CA VAL A 299 10.04 14.52 3.41
C VAL A 299 8.99 13.49 3.05
N PRO A 300 8.16 13.06 4.02
CA PRO A 300 7.05 12.17 3.76
C PRO A 300 6.07 12.80 2.76
N LEU A 301 5.56 11.98 1.85
CA LEU A 301 4.63 12.42 0.82
C LEU A 301 3.27 11.74 0.97
N PHE A 302 3.29 10.39 1.05
CA PHE A 302 2.08 9.57 1.04
C PHE A 302 2.23 8.34 1.91
N HIS A 303 1.11 7.88 2.47
CA HIS A 303 0.95 6.51 2.96
C HIS A 303 0.02 5.75 2.03
N LEU A 304 0.47 4.60 1.51
CA LEU A 304 -0.25 3.80 0.51
C LEU A 304 -0.62 2.43 1.09
N PRO A 305 -1.81 1.90 0.75
CA PRO A 305 -2.19 0.54 1.08
C PRO A 305 -1.69 -0.47 0.03
N ASP A 306 -1.64 -1.75 0.41
CA ASP A 306 -1.70 -2.83 -0.55
C ASP A 306 -3.13 -2.96 -1.07
N VAL A 307 -3.30 -3.16 -2.36
CA VAL A 307 -4.61 -3.36 -2.99
C VAL A 307 -4.56 -4.59 -3.89
N TYR A 308 -5.51 -5.49 -3.70
CA TYR A 308 -5.63 -6.72 -4.45
C TYR A 308 -6.98 -6.84 -5.14
N GLY A 309 -6.98 -7.22 -6.41
CA GLY A 309 -8.16 -7.62 -7.16
C GLY A 309 -8.49 -9.08 -6.89
N VAL A 310 -9.78 -9.40 -6.71
CA VAL A 310 -10.22 -10.73 -6.30
C VAL A 310 -11.22 -11.29 -7.28
N GLY A 311 -10.95 -12.49 -7.79
CA GLY A 311 -11.80 -13.22 -8.72
C GLY A 311 -13.14 -13.63 -8.11
N ALA A 312 -14.16 -13.70 -8.96
CA ALA A 312 -15.53 -13.97 -8.52
C ALA A 312 -15.70 -15.31 -7.78
N ARG A 313 -14.85 -16.30 -8.11
CA ARG A 313 -14.91 -17.63 -7.49
C ARG A 313 -14.30 -17.68 -6.08
N VAL A 314 -13.53 -16.67 -5.67
CA VAL A 314 -12.92 -16.59 -4.34
C VAL A 314 -13.96 -16.14 -3.32
N LYS A 315 -14.18 -16.95 -2.32
CA LYS A 315 -15.14 -16.73 -1.22
C LYS A 315 -14.42 -16.78 0.12
N GLY A 316 -15.05 -16.21 1.12
CA GLY A 316 -14.52 -16.12 2.48
C GLY A 316 -14.28 -14.67 2.92
N PRO A 317 -13.62 -14.49 4.07
CA PRO A 317 -13.21 -13.18 4.58
C PRO A 317 -12.16 -12.54 3.64
N PRO A 318 -11.75 -11.28 3.86
CA PRO A 318 -10.59 -10.72 3.17
C PRO A 318 -9.34 -11.57 3.43
N GLY A 319 -8.64 -11.95 2.35
CA GLY A 319 -7.41 -12.75 2.43
C GLY A 319 -6.17 -11.94 2.79
N VAL A 320 -6.33 -10.72 3.31
CA VAL A 320 -5.26 -9.83 3.72
C VAL A 320 -5.63 -9.13 5.04
N THR A 321 -4.66 -9.02 5.96
CA THR A 321 -4.83 -8.30 7.22
C THR A 321 -4.68 -6.78 7.01
N SER A 322 -4.91 -5.99 8.08
CA SER A 322 -4.64 -4.55 8.07
C SER A 322 -3.17 -4.21 7.80
N LEU A 323 -2.24 -5.08 8.17
CA LEU A 323 -0.80 -4.94 7.87
C LEU A 323 -0.40 -5.47 6.49
N GLY A 324 -1.37 -5.93 5.67
CA GLY A 324 -1.09 -6.49 4.35
C GLY A 324 -0.55 -7.92 4.39
N GLU A 325 -0.61 -8.62 5.54
CA GLU A 325 -0.25 -10.02 5.64
C GLU A 325 -1.33 -10.89 5.00
N TRP A 326 -0.92 -11.94 4.31
CA TRP A 326 -1.83 -12.84 3.65
C TRP A 326 -2.44 -13.86 4.62
N ARG A 327 -3.74 -14.12 4.47
CA ARG A 327 -4.53 -15.05 5.28
C ARG A 327 -5.45 -15.86 4.38
N PHE A 328 -5.06 -17.07 4.03
CA PHE A 328 -5.78 -17.88 3.05
C PHE A 328 -6.50 -19.10 3.64
N GLY A 329 -6.30 -19.42 4.92
CA GLY A 329 -6.89 -20.61 5.55
C GLY A 329 -8.41 -20.67 5.48
N ASP A 330 -9.07 -19.52 5.60
CA ASP A 330 -10.53 -19.41 5.58
C ASP A 330 -11.11 -19.13 4.18
N LEU A 331 -10.28 -19.14 3.13
CA LEU A 331 -10.75 -18.95 1.76
C LEU A 331 -11.15 -20.27 1.13
N TRP A 332 -12.20 -20.22 0.31
CA TRP A 332 -12.59 -21.36 -0.53
C TRP A 332 -12.95 -20.89 -1.94
N LEU A 333 -12.97 -21.83 -2.86
CA LEU A 333 -13.32 -21.58 -4.25
C LEU A 333 -14.73 -22.08 -4.53
N GLU A 334 -15.57 -21.20 -5.09
CA GLU A 334 -16.85 -21.62 -5.65
C GLU A 334 -16.56 -22.28 -7.01
N GLY A 335 -16.95 -23.54 -7.15
CA GLY A 335 -16.79 -24.25 -8.42
C GLY A 335 -17.59 -23.55 -9.53
N ASN A 336 -17.02 -23.46 -10.72
CA ASN A 336 -17.84 -23.22 -11.90
C ASN A 336 -18.89 -24.34 -11.92
N ARG A 337 -20.16 -23.99 -11.84
CA ARG A 337 -21.21 -24.94 -12.28
C ARG A 337 -20.92 -25.27 -13.73
N PRO A 338 -20.87 -26.57 -14.08
CA PRO A 338 -20.76 -26.95 -15.48
C PRO A 338 -21.90 -26.36 -16.28
#